data_41cee3e10bf425ac50a8efc751d7f9ed
#
_entry.id   41cee3e10bf425ac50a8efc751d7f9ed
#
_cell.length_a   1.000
_cell.length_b   1.000
_cell.length_c   1.000
_cell.angle_alpha   90.00
_cell.angle_beta   90.00
_cell.angle_gamma   90.00
#
_symmetry.space_group_name_H-M   'P 1'
#
loop_
_entity.id
_entity.type
_entity.pdbx_description
1 polymer ?
#
loop_
_entity_poly.entity_id
_entity_poly.type
_entity_poly.pdbx_seq_one_letter_code
_entity_poly.pdbx_strand_id
1 'polypeptide(L)'
;MSTNLKIDPFGFREYDARWLYEKDINDDGITNLGKGLGTQIIKHTKIQNPRVIVGHDYRSYSEKIKIALKKGLISTGCFVEDVGLSLSPMVYFAQFNLNADAVAMVTASHNENGWTGVKMGIKKGLTHAPDEMKELKDLTLNQNFIAVSYTHLRAHETS
;
A
#
# COMPACT_ATOMS: atom_id res chain seq x y z
N MET A 1 -2.58 22.75 8.83
CA MET A 1 -2.47 22.74 7.36
C MET A 1 -3.61 21.92 6.77
N SER A 2 -4.39 22.54 5.89
CA SER A 2 -5.35 21.76 5.12
C SER A 2 -4.57 20.87 4.15
N THR A 3 -4.55 19.57 4.40
CA THR A 3 -4.04 18.63 3.43
C THR A 3 -5.05 18.59 2.28
N ASN A 4 -4.56 18.73 1.07
CA ASN A 4 -5.39 18.57 -0.14
C ASN A 4 -5.62 17.07 -0.41
N LEU A 5 -6.00 16.34 0.64
CA LEU A 5 -6.15 14.89 0.60
C LEU A 5 -7.42 14.54 -0.17
N LYS A 6 -7.24 13.72 -1.19
CA LYS A 6 -8.34 13.22 -2.02
C LYS A 6 -8.26 11.71 -2.10
N ILE A 7 -9.32 11.05 -1.69
CA ILE A 7 -9.49 9.61 -1.83
C ILE A 7 -10.99 9.28 -1.89
N ASP A 8 -11.43 8.80 -3.05
CA ASP A 8 -12.83 8.43 -3.25
C ASP A 8 -13.11 7.07 -2.57
N PRO A 9 -14.07 7.00 -1.64
CA PRO A 9 -14.41 5.74 -0.98
C PRO A 9 -14.79 4.59 -1.94
N PHE A 10 -15.35 4.90 -3.09
CA PHE A 10 -15.77 3.89 -4.07
C PHE A 10 -14.60 3.17 -4.76
N GLY A 11 -13.38 3.68 -4.62
CA GLY A 11 -12.21 3.01 -5.15
C GLY A 11 -11.82 1.74 -4.39
N PHE A 12 -12.27 1.59 -3.16
CA PHE A 12 -12.10 0.34 -2.40
C PHE A 12 -13.07 -0.70 -2.93
N ARG A 13 -12.55 -1.72 -3.60
CA ARG A 13 -13.33 -2.80 -4.21
C ARG A 13 -13.28 -4.07 -3.36
N GLU A 14 -13.83 -5.15 -3.90
CA GLU A 14 -13.97 -6.42 -3.17
C GLU A 14 -12.61 -7.08 -2.86
N TYR A 15 -11.67 -7.02 -3.82
CA TYR A 15 -10.37 -7.70 -3.70
C TYR A 15 -9.17 -6.81 -3.94
N ASP A 16 -9.39 -5.58 -4.39
CA ASP A 16 -8.33 -4.60 -4.66
C ASP A 16 -8.88 -3.18 -4.54
N ALA A 17 -8.04 -2.21 -4.87
CA ALA A 17 -8.44 -0.81 -4.86
C ALA A 17 -8.08 -0.16 -6.19
N ARG A 18 -8.98 0.66 -6.76
CA ARG A 18 -8.76 1.34 -8.04
C ARG A 18 -9.40 2.72 -8.09
N TRP A 19 -8.68 3.66 -8.67
CA TRP A 19 -9.09 5.06 -8.82
C TRP A 19 -8.59 5.65 -10.14
N LEU A 20 -9.28 6.68 -10.61
CA LEU A 20 -8.69 7.60 -11.59
C LEU A 20 -7.69 8.49 -10.84
N TYR A 21 -6.42 8.41 -11.27
CA TYR A 21 -5.35 9.17 -10.63
C TYR A 21 -5.56 10.67 -10.83
N GLU A 22 -5.36 11.46 -9.81
CA GLU A 22 -5.57 12.90 -9.69
C GLU A 22 -7.06 13.29 -9.59
N LYS A 23 -7.97 12.53 -10.19
CA LYS A 23 -9.41 12.82 -10.12
C LYS A 23 -10.05 12.25 -8.85
N ASP A 24 -9.85 10.97 -8.62
CA ASP A 24 -10.48 10.23 -7.50
C ASP A 24 -9.53 10.03 -6.33
N ILE A 25 -8.23 10.00 -6.60
CA ILE A 25 -7.18 9.88 -5.59
C ILE A 25 -5.96 10.71 -5.99
N ASN A 26 -5.32 11.35 -5.03
CA ASN A 26 -4.05 12.07 -5.22
C ASN A 26 -2.94 11.41 -4.36
N ASP A 27 -1.72 11.95 -4.46
CA ASP A 27 -0.57 11.39 -3.73
C ASP A 27 -0.80 11.36 -2.21
N ASP A 28 -1.45 12.38 -1.65
CA ASP A 28 -1.78 12.39 -0.22
C ASP A 28 -2.78 11.29 0.13
N GLY A 29 -3.73 11.03 -0.75
CA GLY A 29 -4.67 9.91 -0.60
C GLY A 29 -3.95 8.55 -0.63
N ILE A 30 -2.99 8.40 -1.53
CA ILE A 30 -2.16 7.17 -1.62
C ILE A 30 -1.31 7.01 -0.35
N THR A 31 -0.74 8.09 0.19
CA THR A 31 0.00 8.03 1.45
C THR A 31 -0.91 7.57 2.59
N ASN A 32 -2.13 8.08 2.65
CA ASN A 32 -3.11 7.62 3.65
C ASN A 32 -3.48 6.15 3.47
N LEU A 33 -3.63 5.70 2.23
CA LEU A 33 -3.84 4.28 1.94
C LEU A 33 -2.67 3.44 2.49
N GLY A 34 -1.44 3.90 2.28
CA GLY A 34 -0.25 3.24 2.85
C GLY A 34 -0.27 3.17 4.37
N LYS A 35 -0.71 4.24 5.03
CA LYS A 35 -0.86 4.26 6.49
C LYS A 35 -1.93 3.27 6.95
N GLY A 36 -3.06 3.22 6.27
CA GLY A 36 -4.12 2.26 6.56
C GLY A 36 -3.65 0.83 6.38
N LEU A 37 -2.98 0.54 5.26
CA LEU A 37 -2.46 -0.79 4.97
C LEU A 37 -1.40 -1.21 5.98
N GLY A 38 -0.44 -0.34 6.29
CA GLY A 38 0.59 -0.63 7.29
C GLY A 38 0.00 -0.94 8.66
N THR A 39 -0.99 -0.15 9.09
CA THR A 39 -1.73 -0.39 10.33
C THR A 39 -2.41 -1.75 10.31
N GLN A 40 -3.08 -2.07 9.20
CA GLN A 40 -3.76 -3.36 9.03
C GLN A 40 -2.79 -4.54 9.11
N ILE A 41 -1.67 -4.44 8.40
CA ILE A 41 -0.64 -5.49 8.41
C ILE A 41 -0.13 -5.74 9.84
N ILE A 42 0.19 -4.69 10.58
CA ILE A 42 0.68 -4.81 11.96
C ILE A 42 -0.38 -5.47 12.85
N LYS A 43 -1.63 -5.08 12.72
CA LYS A 43 -2.74 -5.66 13.49
C LYS A 43 -2.93 -7.15 13.23
N HIS A 44 -2.84 -7.56 11.96
CA HIS A 44 -3.08 -8.96 11.57
C HIS A 44 -1.88 -9.87 11.85
N THR A 45 -0.67 -9.38 11.62
CA THR A 45 0.55 -10.18 11.80
C THR A 45 1.04 -10.20 13.25
N LYS A 46 0.68 -9.19 14.05
CA LYS A 46 1.21 -8.97 15.40
C LYS A 46 2.73 -8.72 15.39
N ILE A 47 3.28 -8.33 14.24
CA ILE A 47 4.69 -8.00 14.06
C ILE A 47 4.82 -6.48 14.08
N GLN A 48 5.73 -5.95 14.91
CA GLN A 48 5.92 -4.50 15.06
C GLN A 48 6.50 -3.84 13.80
N ASN A 49 7.41 -4.52 13.12
CA ASN A 49 8.05 -4.01 11.90
C ASN A 49 7.92 -5.06 10.80
N PRO A 50 6.71 -5.29 10.26
CA PRO A 50 6.52 -6.31 9.24
C PRO A 50 7.21 -5.92 7.95
N ARG A 51 7.73 -6.92 7.24
CA ARG A 51 8.34 -6.74 5.92
C ARG A 51 7.26 -6.75 4.85
N VAL A 52 7.24 -5.70 4.03
CA VAL A 52 6.24 -5.54 2.96
C VAL A 52 6.95 -5.40 1.62
N ILE A 53 6.61 -6.26 0.68
CA ILE A 53 7.12 -6.15 -0.70
C ILE A 53 6.24 -5.14 -1.45
N VAL A 54 6.86 -4.18 -2.12
CA VAL A 54 6.13 -3.26 -3.00
C VAL A 54 6.73 -3.28 -4.41
N GLY A 55 5.86 -3.12 -5.41
CA GLY A 55 6.27 -3.01 -6.80
C GLY A 55 5.30 -2.10 -7.54
N HIS A 56 5.61 -1.77 -8.80
CA HIS A 56 4.75 -0.94 -9.64
C HIS A 56 4.74 -1.43 -11.08
N ASP A 57 3.65 -1.15 -11.79
CA ASP A 57 3.52 -1.48 -13.20
C ASP A 57 4.19 -0.43 -14.12
N TYR A 58 4.06 -0.63 -15.42
CA TYR A 58 4.76 0.17 -16.44
C TYR A 58 4.20 1.58 -16.68
N ARG A 59 3.08 1.94 -16.04
CA ARG A 59 2.47 3.27 -16.25
C ARG A 59 3.42 4.37 -15.76
N SER A 60 3.50 5.47 -16.52
CA SER A 60 4.47 6.54 -16.24
C SER A 60 4.34 7.16 -14.85
N TYR A 61 3.15 7.14 -14.25
CA TYR A 61 2.89 7.70 -12.92
C TYR A 61 2.99 6.65 -11.80
N SER A 62 3.13 5.36 -12.11
CA SER A 62 3.07 4.28 -11.10
C SER A 62 4.23 4.32 -10.10
N GLU A 63 5.43 4.68 -10.53
CA GLU A 63 6.57 4.81 -9.63
C GLU A 63 6.34 5.90 -8.58
N LYS A 64 5.85 7.05 -9.01
CA LYS A 64 5.52 8.17 -8.11
C LYS A 64 4.47 7.76 -7.08
N ILE A 65 3.44 7.05 -7.53
CA ILE A 65 2.38 6.53 -6.66
C ILE A 65 2.95 5.52 -5.66
N LYS A 66 3.84 4.63 -6.10
CA LYS A 66 4.52 3.68 -5.21
C LYS A 66 5.31 4.41 -4.11
N ILE A 67 6.00 5.49 -4.46
CA ILE A 67 6.75 6.30 -3.49
C ILE A 67 5.82 6.84 -2.41
N ALA A 68 4.65 7.37 -2.78
CA ALA A 68 3.65 7.85 -1.83
C ALA A 68 3.12 6.73 -0.93
N LEU A 69 2.85 5.56 -1.51
CA LEU A 69 2.40 4.37 -0.76
C LEU A 69 3.46 3.92 0.25
N LYS A 70 4.72 3.84 -0.18
CA LYS A 70 5.86 3.49 0.69
C LYS A 70 5.96 4.44 1.88
N LYS A 71 5.82 5.75 1.62
CA LYS A 71 5.87 6.76 2.67
C LYS A 71 4.84 6.47 3.76
N GLY A 72 3.62 6.12 3.37
CA GLY A 72 2.57 5.73 4.31
C GLY A 72 2.90 4.47 5.10
N LEU A 73 3.36 3.43 4.41
CA LEU A 73 3.75 2.16 5.03
C LEU A 73 4.87 2.35 6.06
N ILE A 74 5.93 3.08 5.68
CA ILE A 74 7.09 3.33 6.54
C ILE A 74 6.66 4.12 7.79
N SER A 75 5.74 5.08 7.65
CA SER A 75 5.27 5.88 8.77
C SER A 75 4.59 5.06 9.88
N THR A 76 4.09 3.86 9.57
CA THR A 76 3.48 2.95 10.54
C THR A 76 4.49 2.00 11.19
N GLY A 77 5.71 1.94 10.67
CA GLY A 77 6.76 1.06 11.15
C GLY A 77 7.08 -0.12 10.24
N CYS A 78 6.42 -0.24 9.09
CA CYS A 78 6.71 -1.32 8.15
C CYS A 78 8.12 -1.17 7.56
N PHE A 79 8.79 -2.30 7.39
CA PHE A 79 10.03 -2.40 6.62
C PHE A 79 9.66 -2.71 5.17
N VAL A 80 9.95 -1.78 4.25
CA VAL A 80 9.52 -1.89 2.86
C VAL A 80 10.66 -2.37 1.97
N GLU A 81 10.41 -3.45 1.22
CA GLU A 81 11.31 -3.96 0.17
C GLU A 81 10.70 -3.60 -1.18
N ASP A 82 11.37 -2.72 -1.90
CA ASP A 82 10.92 -2.23 -3.20
C ASP A 82 11.56 -3.06 -4.32
N VAL A 83 10.75 -3.81 -5.06
CA VAL A 83 11.22 -4.65 -6.16
C VAL A 83 11.13 -3.94 -7.53
N GLY A 84 10.71 -2.69 -7.53
CA GLY A 84 10.72 -1.85 -8.73
C GLY A 84 9.61 -2.18 -9.74
N LEU A 85 9.93 -1.94 -11.01
CA LEU A 85 9.04 -2.25 -12.13
C LEU A 85 8.83 -3.76 -12.22
N SER A 86 7.59 -4.21 -12.08
CA SER A 86 7.28 -5.62 -11.91
C SER A 86 5.94 -5.98 -12.55
N LEU A 87 5.72 -7.27 -12.73
CA LEU A 87 4.40 -7.85 -12.94
C LEU A 87 3.86 -8.34 -11.59
N SER A 88 2.54 -8.39 -11.44
CA SER A 88 1.93 -8.82 -10.17
C SER A 88 2.45 -10.18 -9.67
N PRO A 89 2.60 -11.21 -10.52
CA PRO A 89 3.16 -12.49 -10.06
C PRO A 89 4.57 -12.37 -9.47
N MET A 90 5.37 -11.43 -9.95
CA MET A 90 6.75 -11.22 -9.44
C MET A 90 6.73 -10.70 -7.99
N VAL A 91 5.78 -9.83 -7.67
CA VAL A 91 5.62 -9.28 -6.31
C VAL A 91 5.22 -10.41 -5.35
N TYR A 92 4.27 -11.25 -5.74
CA TYR A 92 3.87 -12.40 -4.93
C TYR A 92 4.99 -13.43 -4.79
N PHE A 93 5.73 -13.68 -5.86
CA PHE A 93 6.91 -14.55 -5.80
C PHE A 93 7.96 -14.01 -4.83
N ALA A 94 8.21 -12.70 -4.88
CA ALA A 94 9.15 -12.05 -3.98
C ALA A 94 8.73 -12.21 -2.50
N GLN A 95 7.42 -12.18 -2.22
CA GLN A 95 6.92 -12.44 -0.87
C GLN A 95 7.36 -13.81 -0.34
N PHE A 96 7.24 -14.84 -1.16
CA PHE A 96 7.70 -16.19 -0.77
C PHE A 96 9.22 -16.24 -0.65
N ASN A 97 9.93 -15.74 -1.65
CA ASN A 97 11.39 -15.86 -1.74
C ASN A 97 12.09 -15.08 -0.61
N LEU A 98 11.56 -13.93 -0.24
CA LEU A 98 12.12 -13.08 0.82
C LEU A 98 11.43 -13.29 2.17
N ASN A 99 10.49 -14.22 2.24
CA ASN A 99 9.70 -14.51 3.45
C ASN A 99 9.08 -13.23 4.05
N ALA A 100 8.46 -12.41 3.20
CA ALA A 100 7.84 -11.18 3.63
C ALA A 100 6.42 -11.41 4.17
N ASP A 101 5.97 -10.49 5.00
CA ASP A 101 4.70 -10.59 5.70
C ASP A 101 3.52 -10.13 4.87
N ALA A 102 3.77 -9.22 3.92
CA ALA A 102 2.70 -8.65 3.09
C ALA A 102 3.24 -8.17 1.75
N VAL A 103 2.34 -7.88 0.82
CA VAL A 103 2.65 -7.32 -0.49
C VAL A 103 1.71 -6.17 -0.84
N ALA A 104 2.21 -5.24 -1.64
CA ALA A 104 1.40 -4.19 -2.26
C ALA A 104 1.94 -3.89 -3.67
N MET A 105 1.14 -4.13 -4.69
CA MET A 105 1.49 -3.89 -6.09
C MET A 105 0.69 -2.73 -6.63
N VAL A 106 1.38 -1.66 -7.02
CA VAL A 106 0.74 -0.49 -7.64
C VAL A 106 0.45 -0.82 -9.11
N THR A 107 -0.82 -1.04 -9.41
CA THR A 107 -1.29 -1.39 -10.75
C THR A 107 -2.80 -1.18 -10.87
N ALA A 108 -3.23 -0.77 -12.04
CA ALA A 108 -4.65 -0.76 -12.40
C ALA A 108 -5.02 -1.95 -13.28
N SER A 109 -4.15 -2.98 -13.35
CA SER A 109 -4.40 -4.19 -14.14
C SER A 109 -4.69 -3.86 -15.61
N HIS A 110 -5.88 -4.18 -16.11
CA HIS A 110 -6.29 -3.97 -17.49
C HIS A 110 -7.04 -2.65 -17.73
N ASN A 111 -7.16 -1.81 -16.71
CA ASN A 111 -7.81 -0.51 -16.87
C ASN A 111 -7.00 0.39 -17.83
N GLU A 112 -7.71 1.32 -18.47
CA GLU A 112 -7.12 2.30 -19.37
C GLU A 112 -6.08 3.18 -18.67
N ASN A 113 -5.28 3.88 -19.48
CA ASN A 113 -4.34 4.86 -18.95
C ASN A 113 -5.10 5.96 -18.16
N GLY A 114 -4.49 6.43 -17.08
CA GLY A 114 -5.14 7.35 -16.15
C GLY A 114 -5.66 6.65 -14.88
N TRP A 115 -5.89 5.35 -14.95
CA TRP A 115 -6.27 4.56 -13.78
C TRP A 115 -5.04 4.11 -13.00
N THR A 116 -5.19 4.08 -11.68
CA THR A 116 -4.23 3.46 -10.76
C THR A 116 -4.96 2.59 -9.76
N GLY A 117 -4.22 1.85 -8.99
CA GLY A 117 -4.78 1.04 -7.92
C GLY A 117 -3.70 0.28 -7.20
N VAL A 118 -4.11 -0.53 -6.24
CA VAL A 118 -3.21 -1.38 -5.47
C VAL A 118 -3.84 -2.75 -5.31
N LYS A 119 -3.07 -3.77 -5.67
CA LYS A 119 -3.34 -5.15 -5.31
C LYS A 119 -2.50 -5.46 -4.08
N MET A 120 -3.10 -6.01 -3.06
CA MET A 120 -2.42 -6.20 -1.79
C MET A 120 -2.83 -7.49 -1.12
N GLY A 121 -1.97 -7.99 -0.25
CA GLY A 121 -2.23 -9.21 0.51
C GLY A 121 -1.35 -9.30 1.74
N ILE A 122 -1.91 -9.83 2.82
CA ILE A 122 -1.19 -10.11 4.05
C ILE A 122 -0.77 -11.59 4.09
N LYS A 123 -1.65 -12.46 3.63
CA LYS A 123 -1.37 -13.90 3.58
C LYS A 123 -0.60 -14.23 2.31
N LYS A 124 0.40 -15.09 2.42
CA LYS A 124 1.25 -15.48 1.29
C LYS A 124 0.43 -16.08 0.14
N GLY A 125 0.61 -15.51 -1.04
CA GLY A 125 -0.03 -15.97 -2.26
C GLY A 125 -1.50 -15.58 -2.41
N LEU A 126 -2.06 -14.81 -1.48
CA LEU A 126 -3.46 -14.41 -1.50
C LEU A 126 -3.61 -12.89 -1.51
N THR A 127 -4.59 -12.40 -2.27
CA THR A 127 -5.01 -11.00 -2.19
C THR A 127 -5.90 -10.79 -0.97
N HIS A 128 -6.13 -9.53 -0.61
CA HIS A 128 -7.12 -9.19 0.41
C HIS A 128 -8.47 -9.82 0.10
N ALA A 129 -9.11 -10.35 1.12
CA ALA A 129 -10.51 -10.78 1.07
C ALA A 129 -11.44 -9.58 1.24
N PRO A 130 -12.74 -9.71 0.93
CA PRO A 130 -13.70 -8.60 1.09
C PRO A 130 -13.72 -7.97 2.48
N ASP A 131 -13.63 -8.76 3.53
CA ASP A 131 -13.58 -8.25 4.91
C ASP A 131 -12.32 -7.44 5.17
N GLU A 132 -11.19 -7.87 4.62
CA GLU A 132 -9.91 -7.17 4.73
C GLU A 132 -9.94 -5.85 3.96
N MET A 133 -10.58 -5.82 2.79
CA MET A 133 -10.77 -4.60 2.02
C MET A 133 -11.67 -3.60 2.74
N LYS A 134 -12.73 -4.07 3.39
CA LYS A 134 -13.62 -3.23 4.19
C LYS A 134 -12.89 -2.63 5.40
N GLU A 135 -12.13 -3.44 6.10
CA GLU A 135 -11.32 -2.97 7.23
C GLU A 135 -10.30 -1.91 6.78
N LEU A 136 -9.60 -2.16 5.66
CA LEU A 136 -8.65 -1.22 5.10
C LEU A 136 -9.31 0.11 4.76
N LYS A 137 -10.48 0.07 4.14
CA LYS A 137 -11.28 1.26 3.83
C LYS A 137 -11.59 2.06 5.09
N ASP A 138 -12.08 1.40 6.13
CA ASP A 138 -12.44 2.06 7.39
C ASP A 138 -11.21 2.67 8.07
N LEU A 139 -10.10 1.95 8.16
CA LEU A 139 -8.85 2.46 8.71
C LEU A 139 -8.34 3.68 7.95
N THR A 140 -8.41 3.64 6.63
CA THR A 140 -7.90 4.70 5.77
C THR A 140 -8.76 5.96 5.86
N LEU A 141 -10.08 5.81 5.73
CA LEU A 141 -11.00 6.95 5.71
C LEU A 141 -11.15 7.60 7.09
N ASN A 142 -11.12 6.82 8.14
CA ASN A 142 -11.19 7.32 9.52
C ASN A 142 -9.84 7.76 10.06
N GLN A 143 -8.76 7.57 9.30
CA GLN A 143 -7.40 7.92 9.68
C GLN A 143 -6.98 7.31 11.03
N ASN A 144 -7.38 6.08 11.26
CA ASN A 144 -7.12 5.36 12.51
C ASN A 144 -5.80 4.58 12.41
N PHE A 145 -4.69 5.32 12.36
CA PHE A 145 -3.37 4.81 12.01
C PHE A 145 -2.48 4.57 13.22
N ILE A 146 -1.65 3.52 13.12
CA ILE A 146 -0.48 3.37 13.98
C ILE A 146 0.59 4.33 13.46
N ALA A 147 1.30 5.00 14.36
CA ALA A 147 2.42 5.85 14.02
C ALA A 147 3.64 5.46 14.87
N VAL A 148 4.84 5.52 14.27
CA VAL A 148 6.09 5.29 14.98
C VAL A 148 6.84 6.61 15.17
N SER A 149 7.79 6.64 16.13
CA SER A 149 8.60 7.82 16.39
C SER A 149 9.54 8.11 15.22
N TYR A 150 9.93 9.36 15.06
CA TYR A 150 10.90 9.79 14.05
C TYR A 150 12.23 9.01 14.14
N THR A 151 12.70 8.75 15.36
CA THR A 151 13.91 7.96 15.58
C THR A 151 13.77 6.55 15.00
N HIS A 152 12.61 5.94 15.16
CA HIS A 152 12.32 4.62 14.64
C HIS A 152 12.31 4.62 13.09
N LEU A 153 11.69 5.64 12.48
CA LEU A 153 11.66 5.81 11.02
C LEU A 153 13.07 5.96 10.46
N ARG A 154 13.94 6.73 11.10
CA ARG A 154 15.34 6.89 10.66
C ARG A 154 16.10 5.57 10.68
N ALA A 155 15.87 4.73 11.66
CA ALA A 155 16.51 3.41 11.72
C ALA A 155 16.10 2.54 10.52
N HIS A 156 14.85 2.64 10.08
CA HIS A 156 14.37 1.92 8.89
C HIS A 156 14.95 2.45 7.58
N GLU A 157 15.14 3.76 7.49
CA GLU A 157 15.69 4.39 6.28
C GLU A 157 17.18 4.08 6.08
N THR A 158 17.92 3.79 7.13
CA THR A 158 19.36 3.56 7.07
C THR A 158 19.75 2.09 6.94
N SER A 159 18.81 1.18 7.02
CA SER A 159 19.08 -0.25 6.96
C SER A 159 19.01 -0.83 5.55
#